data_c784074c39751d794039b62bd96a85b4
#
_entry.id   c784074c39751d794039b62bd96a85b4
#
_cell.length_a   1.000
_cell.length_b   1.000
_cell.length_c   1.000
_cell.angle_alpha   90.00
_cell.angle_beta   90.00
_cell.angle_gamma   90.00
#
_symmetry.space_group_name_H-M   'P 1'
#
loop_
_entity.id
_entity.type
_entity.pdbx_description
1 polymer ?
#
loop_
_entity_poly.entity_id
_entity_poly.type
_entity_poly.pdbx_seq_one_letter_code
_entity_poly.pdbx_strand_id
1 'polypeptide(L)'
;ALELCLQNIFKEWGDIDIIINNAGISEFSPITETSVETFDKILSVNLRPVFITSHALAVHRKSQNSTNTYGRIINLCSTRYLMSEPGSEGYAASKGGIYSLTHALALSLAEWHITVNSISPGWIQTHDYEQLRAEDHSQHPSGRVGKPEDIARMCLFLCQDENDFINGENITIDGGMTKKMIYRE
;
A
#
# COMPACT_ATOMS: atom_id res chain seq x y z
N ALA A 1 -4.40 11.76 -16.38
CA ALA A 1 -3.94 12.73 -15.35
C ALA A 1 -2.65 12.27 -14.68
N LEU A 2 -2.60 11.08 -14.03
CA LEU A 2 -1.42 10.61 -13.29
C LEU A 2 -0.17 10.45 -14.17
N GLU A 3 -0.28 9.83 -15.35
CA GLU A 3 0.82 9.66 -16.30
C GLU A 3 1.43 11.01 -16.72
N LEU A 4 0.59 12.00 -17.00
CA LEU A 4 1.05 13.35 -17.35
C LEU A 4 1.76 14.03 -16.16
N CYS A 5 1.26 13.82 -14.94
CA CYS A 5 1.92 14.32 -13.73
C CYS A 5 3.33 13.72 -13.59
N LEU A 6 3.47 12.41 -13.75
CA LEU A 6 4.76 11.73 -13.69
C LEU A 6 5.73 12.20 -14.77
N GLN A 7 5.24 12.37 -16.00
CA GLN A 7 6.06 12.93 -17.10
C GLN A 7 6.59 14.33 -16.77
N ASN A 8 5.78 15.19 -16.16
CA ASN A 8 6.23 16.50 -15.72
C ASN A 8 7.28 16.42 -14.61
N ILE A 9 7.08 15.54 -13.63
CA ILE A 9 8.05 15.32 -12.55
C ILE A 9 9.39 14.82 -13.12
N PHE A 10 9.38 13.83 -14.00
CA PHE A 10 10.62 13.37 -14.65
C PHE A 10 11.32 14.46 -15.46
N LYS A 11 10.54 15.34 -16.10
CA LYS A 11 11.10 16.47 -16.85
C LYS A 11 11.77 17.50 -15.94
N GLU A 12 11.21 17.75 -14.75
CA GLU A 12 11.69 18.78 -13.83
C GLU A 12 12.79 18.27 -12.89
N TRP A 13 12.67 17.03 -12.40
CA TRP A 13 13.55 16.48 -11.36
C TRP A 13 14.56 15.47 -11.90
N GLY A 14 14.37 14.95 -13.11
CA GLY A 14 15.14 13.86 -13.66
C GLY A 14 14.57 12.52 -13.24
N ASP A 15 15.22 11.80 -12.31
CA ASP A 15 14.74 10.49 -11.83
C ASP A 15 13.92 10.64 -10.53
N ILE A 16 13.21 9.57 -10.18
CA ILE A 16 12.50 9.42 -8.91
C ILE A 16 13.10 8.23 -8.18
N ASP A 17 13.59 8.46 -6.96
CA ASP A 17 14.19 7.40 -6.13
C ASP A 17 13.13 6.63 -5.34
N ILE A 18 12.11 7.31 -4.84
CA ILE A 18 11.11 6.73 -3.93
C ILE A 18 9.70 7.05 -4.43
N ILE A 19 8.87 6.02 -4.55
CA ILE A 19 7.42 6.14 -4.79
C ILE A 19 6.67 5.49 -3.65
N ILE A 20 5.77 6.24 -3.01
CA ILE A 20 4.85 5.70 -2.00
C ILE A 20 3.43 5.79 -2.56
N ASN A 21 2.86 4.65 -2.95
CA ASN A 21 1.49 4.53 -3.42
C ASN A 21 0.53 4.47 -2.22
N ASN A 22 0.14 5.64 -1.70
CA ASN A 22 -0.70 5.76 -0.50
C ASN A 22 -2.16 6.12 -0.80
N ALA A 23 -2.43 6.81 -1.91
CA ALA A 23 -3.77 7.25 -2.24
C ALA A 23 -4.74 6.07 -2.37
N GLY A 24 -5.91 6.21 -1.77
CA GLY A 24 -6.93 5.17 -1.82
C GLY A 24 -8.27 5.65 -1.26
N ILE A 25 -9.31 4.95 -1.64
CA ILE A 25 -10.68 5.13 -1.14
C ILE A 25 -11.21 3.82 -0.56
N SER A 26 -12.15 3.94 0.36
CA SER A 26 -12.92 2.81 0.88
C SER A 26 -14.40 3.18 0.81
N GLU A 27 -15.17 2.38 0.11
CA GLU A 27 -16.64 2.46 0.09
C GLU A 27 -17.16 1.09 0.48
N PHE A 28 -18.00 1.04 1.50
CA PHE A 28 -18.59 -0.20 2.02
C PHE A 28 -20.11 -0.11 1.86
N SER A 29 -20.70 -1.11 1.22
CA SER A 29 -22.13 -1.22 1.05
C SER A 29 -22.54 -2.69 0.88
N PRO A 30 -23.78 -3.07 1.21
CA PRO A 30 -24.25 -4.43 0.95
C PRO A 30 -24.01 -4.85 -0.48
N ILE A 31 -23.62 -6.10 -0.71
CA ILE A 31 -23.32 -6.63 -2.06
C ILE A 31 -24.50 -6.44 -3.04
N THR A 32 -25.74 -6.47 -2.52
CA THR A 32 -26.95 -6.25 -3.30
C THR A 32 -27.15 -4.79 -3.77
N GLU A 33 -26.43 -3.85 -3.15
CA GLU A 33 -26.52 -2.40 -3.42
C GLU A 33 -25.26 -1.85 -4.08
N THR A 34 -24.17 -2.63 -4.07
CA THR A 34 -22.89 -2.23 -4.69
C THR A 34 -22.99 -2.35 -6.20
N SER A 35 -22.87 -1.23 -6.91
CA SER A 35 -22.84 -1.24 -8.38
C SER A 35 -21.48 -1.66 -8.93
N VAL A 36 -21.46 -2.15 -10.19
CA VAL A 36 -20.21 -2.47 -10.89
C VAL A 36 -19.36 -1.21 -11.04
N GLU A 37 -19.97 -0.05 -11.26
CA GLU A 37 -19.27 1.23 -11.39
C GLU A 37 -18.56 1.64 -10.09
N THR A 38 -19.19 1.37 -8.92
CA THR A 38 -18.54 1.58 -7.61
C THR A 38 -17.36 0.64 -7.43
N PHE A 39 -17.52 -0.63 -7.79
CA PHE A 39 -16.43 -1.61 -7.76
C PHE A 39 -15.25 -1.16 -8.65
N ASP A 40 -15.53 -0.79 -9.90
CA ASP A 40 -14.51 -0.33 -10.86
C ASP A 40 -13.83 0.96 -10.40
N LYS A 41 -14.57 1.89 -9.82
CA LYS A 41 -14.04 3.11 -9.21
C LYS A 41 -13.01 2.80 -8.13
N ILE A 42 -13.33 1.89 -7.21
CA ILE A 42 -12.41 1.48 -6.14
C ILE A 42 -11.12 0.88 -6.73
N LEU A 43 -11.23 -0.03 -7.69
CA LEU A 43 -10.05 -0.61 -8.35
C LEU A 43 -9.25 0.46 -9.10
N SER A 44 -9.91 1.38 -9.78
CA SER A 44 -9.26 2.43 -10.58
C SER A 44 -8.49 3.43 -9.71
N VAL A 45 -8.94 3.68 -8.47
CA VAL A 45 -8.28 4.60 -7.53
C VAL A 45 -7.22 3.89 -6.70
N ASN A 46 -7.48 2.67 -6.23
CA ASN A 46 -6.59 1.99 -5.29
C ASN A 46 -5.49 1.16 -5.98
N LEU A 47 -5.85 0.36 -6.98
CA LEU A 47 -4.95 -0.63 -7.58
C LEU A 47 -4.24 -0.12 -8.83
N ARG A 48 -4.99 0.47 -9.74
CA ARG A 48 -4.45 0.91 -11.03
C ARG A 48 -3.27 1.89 -10.92
N PRO A 49 -3.26 2.87 -9.99
CA PRO A 49 -2.12 3.77 -9.82
C PRO A 49 -0.82 3.07 -9.47
N VAL A 50 -0.86 1.98 -8.69
CA VAL A 50 0.34 1.20 -8.35
C VAL A 50 1.04 0.68 -9.61
N PHE A 51 0.27 0.18 -10.58
CA PHE A 51 0.82 -0.22 -11.87
C PHE A 51 1.34 0.98 -12.66
N ILE A 52 0.56 2.07 -12.75
CA ILE A 52 0.93 3.25 -13.56
C ILE A 52 2.23 3.88 -13.08
N THR A 53 2.40 4.08 -11.77
CA THR A 53 3.60 4.70 -11.20
C THR A 53 4.83 3.83 -11.39
N SER A 54 4.70 2.53 -11.16
CA SER A 54 5.77 1.55 -11.34
C SER A 54 6.20 1.43 -12.81
N HIS A 55 5.23 1.35 -13.70
CA HIS A 55 5.47 1.30 -15.15
C HIS A 55 6.15 2.59 -15.65
N ALA A 56 5.68 3.75 -15.21
CA ALA A 56 6.25 5.02 -15.62
C ALA A 56 7.72 5.16 -15.20
N LEU A 57 8.07 4.75 -13.97
CA LEU A 57 9.44 4.76 -13.48
C LEU A 57 10.32 3.80 -14.29
N ALA A 58 9.86 2.58 -14.55
CA ALA A 58 10.60 1.61 -15.36
C ALA A 58 10.86 2.12 -16.79
N VAL A 59 9.84 2.67 -17.46
CA VAL A 59 9.97 3.24 -18.79
C VAL A 59 10.93 4.42 -18.79
N HIS A 60 10.86 5.28 -17.78
CA HIS A 60 11.78 6.41 -17.64
C HIS A 60 13.23 5.92 -17.52
N ARG A 61 13.53 5.05 -16.56
CA ARG A 61 14.90 4.52 -16.34
C ARG A 61 15.45 3.80 -17.57
N LYS A 62 14.62 3.00 -18.23
CA LYS A 62 14.97 2.36 -19.49
C LYS A 62 15.32 3.37 -20.57
N SER A 63 14.52 4.42 -20.76
CA SER A 63 14.73 5.43 -21.80
C SER A 63 15.99 6.26 -21.59
N GLN A 64 16.39 6.46 -20.33
CA GLN A 64 17.59 7.20 -19.94
C GLN A 64 18.85 6.33 -19.87
N ASN A 65 18.76 5.02 -20.12
CA ASN A 65 19.84 4.06 -19.80
C ASN A 65 20.37 4.30 -18.36
N SER A 66 19.46 4.43 -17.42
CA SER A 66 19.78 4.84 -16.05
C SER A 66 20.82 3.91 -15.42
N THR A 67 21.83 4.52 -14.79
CA THR A 67 22.81 3.82 -13.96
C THR A 67 22.50 3.94 -12.48
N ASN A 68 21.31 4.46 -12.13
CA ASN A 68 20.87 4.57 -10.75
C ASN A 68 20.73 3.17 -10.14
N THR A 69 21.41 2.95 -9.02
CA THR A 69 21.40 1.69 -8.28
C THR A 69 20.46 1.70 -7.09
N TYR A 70 19.65 2.76 -6.94
CA TYR A 70 18.70 2.90 -5.86
C TYR A 70 17.30 3.17 -6.40
N GLY A 71 16.32 2.46 -5.88
CA GLY A 71 14.90 2.70 -6.12
C GLY A 71 14.03 1.98 -5.12
N ARG A 72 12.99 2.64 -4.63
CA ARG A 72 12.05 2.08 -3.65
C ARG A 72 10.61 2.37 -4.06
N ILE A 73 9.79 1.33 -4.16
CA ILE A 73 8.34 1.46 -4.31
C ILE A 73 7.68 0.83 -3.10
N ILE A 74 6.89 1.62 -2.38
CA ILE A 74 6.13 1.17 -1.22
C ILE A 74 4.65 1.31 -1.50
N ASN A 75 3.93 0.19 -1.47
CA ASN A 75 2.50 0.15 -1.73
C ASN A 75 1.71 0.04 -0.42
N LEU A 76 0.83 1.00 -0.15
CA LEU A 76 -0.08 0.92 1.00
C LEU A 76 -1.22 -0.05 0.68
N CYS A 77 -1.06 -1.28 1.16
CA CYS A 77 -2.06 -2.34 1.13
C CYS A 77 -3.07 -2.17 2.28
N SER A 78 -3.48 -3.24 2.92
CA SER A 78 -4.32 -3.29 4.13
C SER A 78 -4.37 -4.73 4.60
N THR A 79 -4.67 -4.97 5.87
CA THR A 79 -5.05 -6.31 6.37
C THR A 79 -6.25 -6.92 5.62
N ARG A 80 -7.01 -6.08 4.88
CA ARG A 80 -8.11 -6.52 4.00
C ARG A 80 -7.67 -7.34 2.77
N TYR A 81 -6.38 -7.50 2.53
CA TYR A 81 -5.89 -8.46 1.53
C TYR A 81 -6.07 -9.91 1.99
N LEU A 82 -6.18 -10.13 3.30
CA LEU A 82 -6.23 -11.45 3.94
C LEU A 82 -7.57 -11.72 4.64
N MET A 83 -8.20 -10.68 5.19
CA MET A 83 -9.44 -10.81 5.97
C MET A 83 -10.42 -9.71 5.59
N SER A 84 -11.71 -9.97 5.73
CA SER A 84 -12.76 -9.07 5.25
C SER A 84 -13.96 -9.05 6.19
N GLU A 85 -14.81 -8.08 5.99
CA GLU A 85 -16.16 -8.01 6.54
C GLU A 85 -17.17 -7.86 5.39
N PRO A 86 -18.45 -8.16 5.59
CA PRO A 86 -19.47 -7.95 4.57
C PRO A 86 -19.48 -6.54 4.02
N GLY A 87 -19.70 -6.39 2.71
CA GLY A 87 -19.76 -5.09 2.05
C GLY A 87 -18.40 -4.48 1.70
N SER A 88 -17.31 -5.23 1.84
CA SER A 88 -15.94 -4.74 1.57
C SER A 88 -15.32 -5.29 0.27
N GLU A 89 -16.11 -5.90 -0.61
CA GLU A 89 -15.63 -6.69 -1.75
C GLU A 89 -14.70 -5.90 -2.68
N GLY A 90 -15.09 -4.69 -3.08
CA GLY A 90 -14.27 -3.84 -3.96
C GLY A 90 -12.96 -3.41 -3.28
N TYR A 91 -13.03 -3.03 -2.02
CA TYR A 91 -11.85 -2.64 -1.24
C TYR A 91 -10.90 -3.83 -1.04
N ALA A 92 -11.44 -4.99 -0.61
CA ALA A 92 -10.66 -6.21 -0.42
C ALA A 92 -10.01 -6.67 -1.73
N ALA A 93 -10.75 -6.66 -2.84
CA ALA A 93 -10.22 -6.97 -4.17
C ALA A 93 -9.07 -6.04 -4.57
N SER A 94 -9.22 -4.73 -4.34
CA SER A 94 -8.17 -3.75 -4.62
C SER A 94 -6.90 -4.02 -3.80
N LYS A 95 -7.05 -4.32 -2.50
CA LYS A 95 -5.91 -4.58 -1.60
C LYS A 95 -5.27 -5.94 -1.84
N GLY A 96 -6.06 -6.98 -2.15
CA GLY A 96 -5.55 -8.26 -2.65
C GLY A 96 -4.76 -8.11 -3.95
N GLY A 97 -5.26 -7.27 -4.86
CA GLY A 97 -4.56 -6.91 -6.10
C GLY A 97 -3.22 -6.20 -5.84
N ILE A 98 -3.17 -5.25 -4.90
CA ILE A 98 -1.92 -4.58 -4.50
C ILE A 98 -0.91 -5.58 -3.94
N TYR A 99 -1.36 -6.49 -3.07
CA TYR A 99 -0.51 -7.54 -2.51
C TYR A 99 0.14 -8.38 -3.62
N SER A 100 -0.67 -8.91 -4.55
CA SER A 100 -0.17 -9.74 -5.66
C SER A 100 0.70 -8.94 -6.64
N LEU A 101 0.33 -7.69 -6.95
CA LEU A 101 1.09 -6.83 -7.85
C LEU A 101 2.46 -6.46 -7.27
N THR A 102 2.59 -6.35 -5.96
CA THR A 102 3.84 -6.00 -5.28
C THR A 102 4.95 -6.99 -5.60
N HIS A 103 4.73 -8.30 -5.38
CA HIS A 103 5.78 -9.29 -5.66
C HIS A 103 6.04 -9.46 -7.16
N ALA A 104 5.03 -9.29 -8.02
CA ALA A 104 5.22 -9.34 -9.47
C ALA A 104 6.08 -8.17 -9.96
N LEU A 105 5.84 -6.96 -9.44
CA LEU A 105 6.63 -5.77 -9.74
C LEU A 105 8.06 -5.88 -9.19
N ALA A 106 8.26 -6.47 -8.02
CA ALA A 106 9.57 -6.69 -7.43
C ALA A 106 10.49 -7.47 -8.37
N LEU A 107 9.95 -8.50 -9.04
CA LEU A 107 10.71 -9.28 -10.03
C LEU A 107 10.92 -8.49 -11.33
N SER A 108 9.89 -7.82 -11.82
CA SER A 108 9.95 -7.08 -13.09
C SER A 108 10.86 -5.86 -13.03
N LEU A 109 11.05 -5.25 -11.84
CA LEU A 109 11.80 -4.01 -11.66
C LEU A 109 13.23 -4.24 -11.12
N ALA A 110 13.60 -5.48 -10.85
CA ALA A 110 14.92 -5.84 -10.31
C ALA A 110 16.07 -5.40 -11.21
N GLU A 111 15.92 -5.43 -12.54
CA GLU A 111 16.94 -5.00 -13.49
C GLU A 111 17.30 -3.50 -13.38
N TRP A 112 16.42 -2.70 -12.78
CA TRP A 112 16.64 -1.27 -12.51
C TRP A 112 16.96 -0.97 -11.04
N HIS A 113 17.34 -1.99 -10.25
CA HIS A 113 17.66 -1.86 -8.82
C HIS A 113 16.53 -1.21 -8.00
N ILE A 114 15.28 -1.52 -8.36
CA ILE A 114 14.09 -1.04 -7.65
C ILE A 114 13.55 -2.17 -6.79
N THR A 115 13.49 -1.96 -5.48
CA THR A 115 12.74 -2.86 -4.59
C THR A 115 11.28 -2.42 -4.50
N VAL A 116 10.39 -3.40 -4.45
CA VAL A 116 8.94 -3.15 -4.33
C VAL A 116 8.40 -3.94 -3.16
N ASN A 117 7.89 -3.23 -2.16
CA ASN A 117 7.30 -3.85 -0.98
C ASN A 117 5.91 -3.24 -0.69
N SER A 118 5.10 -3.93 0.07
CA SER A 118 3.83 -3.40 0.55
C SER A 118 3.77 -3.38 2.08
N ILE A 119 3.03 -2.42 2.60
CA ILE A 119 2.68 -2.35 4.02
C ILE A 119 1.19 -2.60 4.12
N SER A 120 0.78 -3.49 5.02
CA SER A 120 -0.62 -3.80 5.32
C SER A 120 -0.99 -3.27 6.70
N PRO A 121 -1.49 -2.03 6.79
CA PRO A 121 -2.00 -1.49 8.04
C PRO A 121 -3.24 -2.24 8.52
N GLY A 122 -3.39 -2.36 9.85
CA GLY A 122 -4.68 -2.59 10.49
C GLY A 122 -5.45 -1.28 10.66
N TRP A 123 -6.15 -1.13 11.78
CA TRP A 123 -6.81 0.13 12.10
C TRP A 123 -5.79 1.20 12.50
N ILE A 124 -5.65 2.21 11.65
CA ILE A 124 -4.84 3.40 11.88
C ILE A 124 -5.79 4.60 11.98
N GLN A 125 -5.82 5.22 13.14
CA GLN A 125 -6.64 6.41 13.36
C GLN A 125 -5.88 7.65 12.89
N THR A 126 -6.44 8.37 11.93
CA THR A 126 -5.82 9.54 11.31
C THR A 126 -6.31 10.87 11.89
N HIS A 127 -7.47 10.87 12.55
CA HIS A 127 -8.10 12.05 13.13
C HIS A 127 -8.66 11.70 14.50
N ASP A 128 -8.79 12.68 15.39
CA ASP A 128 -9.50 12.57 16.67
C ASP A 128 -9.08 11.35 17.52
N TYR A 129 -7.79 11.06 17.57
CA TYR A 129 -7.26 9.88 18.27
C TYR A 129 -7.67 9.83 19.74
N GLU A 130 -7.77 11.00 20.38
CA GLU A 130 -8.15 11.14 21.80
C GLU A 130 -9.64 10.84 22.07
N GLN A 131 -10.46 10.71 21.03
CA GLN A 131 -11.86 10.33 21.14
C GLN A 131 -12.09 8.81 21.09
N LEU A 132 -11.03 8.03 20.84
CA LEU A 132 -11.09 6.58 20.87
C LEU A 132 -11.40 6.08 22.28
N ARG A 133 -12.26 5.07 22.35
CA ARG A 133 -12.67 4.43 23.60
C ARG A 133 -11.65 3.36 24.02
N ALA A 134 -11.67 2.99 25.29
CA ALA A 134 -10.84 1.90 25.80
C ALA A 134 -11.08 0.57 25.05
N GLU A 135 -12.34 0.31 24.67
CA GLU A 135 -12.73 -0.87 23.90
C GLU A 135 -12.06 -0.90 22.51
N ASP A 136 -11.90 0.27 21.87
CA ASP A 136 -11.28 0.39 20.55
C ASP A 136 -9.78 0.01 20.65
N HIS A 137 -9.11 0.46 21.69
CA HIS A 137 -7.71 0.11 21.96
C HIS A 137 -7.53 -1.38 22.29
N SER A 138 -8.43 -1.96 23.09
CA SER A 138 -8.36 -3.34 23.58
C SER A 138 -8.54 -4.39 22.47
N GLN A 139 -9.03 -4.01 21.30
CA GLN A 139 -9.14 -4.89 20.14
C GLN A 139 -7.76 -5.35 19.64
N HIS A 140 -6.72 -4.57 19.92
CA HIS A 140 -5.36 -4.83 19.45
C HIS A 140 -4.51 -5.45 20.57
N PRO A 141 -3.82 -6.57 20.34
CA PRO A 141 -2.88 -7.16 21.32
C PRO A 141 -1.81 -6.17 21.81
N SER A 142 -1.43 -5.20 20.98
CA SER A 142 -0.51 -4.12 21.39
C SER A 142 -1.12 -3.08 22.35
N GLY A 143 -2.39 -3.22 22.74
CA GLY A 143 -3.08 -2.36 23.70
C GLY A 143 -3.46 -0.98 23.17
N ARG A 144 -3.35 -0.73 21.87
CA ARG A 144 -3.73 0.55 21.26
C ARG A 144 -4.11 0.44 19.79
N VAL A 145 -4.94 1.36 19.35
CA VAL A 145 -5.16 1.63 17.91
C VAL A 145 -3.86 2.21 17.31
N GLY A 146 -3.59 1.90 16.05
CA GLY A 146 -2.42 2.42 15.34
C GLY A 146 -2.51 3.92 15.04
N LYS A 147 -1.35 4.52 14.81
CA LYS A 147 -1.19 5.93 14.42
C LYS A 147 -0.47 6.01 13.06
N PRO A 148 -0.63 7.10 12.29
CA PRO A 148 0.07 7.27 11.01
C PRO A 148 1.58 7.09 11.11
N GLU A 149 2.19 7.49 12.24
CA GLU A 149 3.62 7.35 12.49
C GLU A 149 4.09 5.88 12.55
N ASP A 150 3.19 4.95 12.89
CA ASP A 150 3.52 3.51 12.88
C ASP A 150 3.81 3.02 11.46
N ILE A 151 3.07 3.57 10.49
CA ILE A 151 3.25 3.26 9.07
C ILE A 151 4.42 4.05 8.49
N ALA A 152 4.54 5.34 8.83
CA ALA A 152 5.60 6.20 8.33
C ALA A 152 6.99 5.67 8.72
N ARG A 153 7.17 5.17 9.96
CA ARG A 153 8.43 4.56 10.39
C ARG A 153 8.81 3.34 9.55
N MET A 154 7.85 2.52 9.14
CA MET A 154 8.14 1.39 8.26
C MET A 154 8.46 1.86 6.83
N CYS A 155 7.79 2.88 6.32
CA CYS A 155 8.18 3.48 5.04
C CYS A 155 9.64 3.96 5.08
N LEU A 156 10.01 4.70 6.12
CA LEU A 156 11.39 5.17 6.30
C LEU A 156 12.39 4.01 6.41
N PHE A 157 12.04 2.94 7.13
CA PHE A 157 12.88 1.75 7.24
C PHE A 157 13.11 1.10 5.87
N LEU A 158 12.06 0.90 5.09
CA LEU A 158 12.15 0.29 3.76
C LEU A 158 12.89 1.18 2.74
N CYS A 159 13.00 2.49 3.00
CA CYS A 159 13.72 3.43 2.15
C CYS A 159 15.22 3.51 2.46
N GLN A 160 15.72 2.89 3.52
CA GLN A 160 17.16 2.88 3.82
C GLN A 160 17.93 2.06 2.79
N ASP A 161 19.14 2.50 2.46
CA ASP A 161 20.00 1.83 1.46
C ASP A 161 20.32 0.39 1.87
N GLU A 162 20.55 0.18 3.17
CA GLU A 162 20.93 -1.11 3.75
C GLU A 162 19.82 -2.16 3.71
N ASN A 163 18.58 -1.74 3.41
CA ASN A 163 17.41 -2.63 3.37
C ASN A 163 17.03 -3.08 1.94
N ASP A 164 17.99 -3.10 1.03
CA ASP A 164 17.80 -3.50 -0.37
C ASP A 164 17.50 -5.00 -0.56
N PHE A 165 17.78 -5.83 0.47
CA PHE A 165 17.47 -7.26 0.46
C PHE A 165 16.03 -7.59 0.86
N ILE A 166 15.23 -6.57 1.24
CA ILE A 166 13.78 -6.69 1.47
C ILE A 166 13.07 -6.33 0.17
N ASN A 167 12.60 -7.33 -0.56
CA ASN A 167 11.98 -7.13 -1.88
C ASN A 167 10.85 -8.12 -2.14
N GLY A 168 9.70 -7.63 -2.57
CA GLY A 168 8.51 -8.43 -2.85
C GLY A 168 7.67 -8.76 -1.61
N GLU A 169 8.00 -8.20 -0.45
CA GLU A 169 7.38 -8.51 0.83
C GLU A 169 6.13 -7.66 1.13
N ASN A 170 5.25 -8.24 1.96
CA ASN A 170 4.12 -7.53 2.54
C ASN A 170 4.23 -7.52 4.07
N ILE A 171 4.42 -6.35 4.63
CA ILE A 171 4.65 -6.18 6.07
C ILE A 171 3.37 -5.73 6.74
N THR A 172 2.80 -6.59 7.59
CA THR A 172 1.58 -6.27 8.35
C THR A 172 1.92 -5.46 9.59
N ILE A 173 1.24 -4.31 9.74
CA ILE A 173 1.36 -3.40 10.89
C ILE A 173 -0.04 -3.14 11.45
N ASP A 174 -0.48 -3.97 12.38
CA ASP A 174 -1.85 -4.01 12.86
C ASP A 174 -1.98 -4.21 14.39
N GLY A 175 -0.88 -4.06 15.13
CA GLY A 175 -0.86 -4.29 16.56
C GLY A 175 -1.13 -5.74 16.96
N GLY A 176 -0.95 -6.69 16.04
CA GLY A 176 -1.19 -8.12 16.25
C GLY A 176 -2.64 -8.57 16.04
N MET A 177 -3.52 -7.70 15.55
CA MET A 177 -4.95 -7.98 15.43
C MET A 177 -5.22 -9.20 14.52
N THR A 178 -4.56 -9.32 13.38
CA THR A 178 -4.74 -10.47 12.45
C THR A 178 -4.19 -11.79 13.00
N LYS A 179 -3.46 -11.78 14.11
CA LYS A 179 -2.91 -12.98 14.76
C LYS A 179 -3.76 -13.45 15.94
N LYS A 180 -4.76 -12.67 16.32
CA LYS A 180 -5.62 -12.96 17.47
C LYS A 180 -6.65 -14.03 17.11
N MET A 181 -6.76 -15.06 17.95
CA MET A 181 -7.87 -16.02 17.88
C MET A 181 -9.18 -15.31 18.27
N ILE A 182 -10.24 -15.55 17.52
CA ILE A 182 -11.54 -14.90 17.71
C ILE A 182 -12.50 -15.64 18.64
N TYR A 183 -12.25 -16.92 18.90
CA TYR A 183 -13.09 -17.70 19.80
C TYR A 183 -12.97 -17.22 21.23
N ARG A 184 -14.12 -17.09 21.91
CA ARG A 184 -14.18 -16.81 23.35
C ARG A 184 -14.30 -18.15 24.07
N GLU A 185 -13.50 -18.34 25.11
CA GLU A 185 -13.63 -19.44 26.06
C GLU A 185 -14.83 -19.19 27.00
#